data_c5ce82e340f2311dde16560813457cc6
#
_entry.id   c5ce82e340f2311dde16560813457cc6
#
_cell.length_a   1.000
_cell.length_b   1.000
_cell.length_c   1.000
_cell.angle_alpha   90.00
_cell.angle_beta   90.00
_cell.angle_gamma   90.00
#
_symmetry.space_group_name_H-M   'P 1'
#
loop_
_entity.id
_entity.type
_entity.pdbx_description
1 polymer ?
#
loop_
_entity_poly.entity_id
_entity_poly.type
_entity_poly.pdbx_seq_one_letter_code
_entity_poly.pdbx_strand_id
1 'polypeptide(L)'
;RKALEQEVPGLAPRWQAGLLFEQDGQIDNRRQLMRALEKACVSLGVQFLEGAEVQALSRDNDSQELQQISLRTAEGEVQHHPCRRAVLCSGAWSQKLVPELPVFPVKGQMLSLQGPRKALKRVIFGPGTYLVPREDGLIVVGATSERGTGFSAGLTPDGQAQLQAGIQDLLPMAGSWPPMERWW
;
A
#
# COMPACT_ATOMS: atom_id res chain seq x y z
N ARG A 1 18.43 9.70 -24.77
CA ARG A 1 18.17 10.83 -23.87
C ARG A 1 17.01 11.71 -24.37
N LYS A 2 17.02 12.22 -25.61
CA LYS A 2 15.95 13.11 -26.16
C LYS A 2 14.55 12.49 -26.04
N ALA A 3 14.38 11.22 -26.45
CA ALA A 3 13.10 10.53 -26.31
C ALA A 3 12.65 10.39 -24.83
N LEU A 4 13.59 10.08 -23.95
CA LEU A 4 13.32 9.98 -22.50
C LEU A 4 12.86 11.29 -21.91
N GLU A 5 13.43 12.41 -22.33
CA GLU A 5 13.06 13.75 -21.88
C GLU A 5 11.68 14.21 -22.40
N GLN A 6 11.28 13.72 -23.58
CA GLN A 6 9.92 13.93 -24.10
C GLN A 6 8.85 13.15 -23.29
N GLU A 7 9.18 11.94 -22.85
CA GLU A 7 8.29 11.13 -22.01
C GLU A 7 8.25 11.62 -20.56
N VAL A 8 9.38 12.06 -20.02
CA VAL A 8 9.53 12.52 -18.63
C VAL A 8 10.28 13.87 -18.60
N PRO A 9 9.58 14.97 -18.84
CA PRO A 9 10.17 16.30 -18.73
C PRO A 9 10.73 16.57 -17.33
N GLY A 10 11.96 17.07 -17.25
CA GLY A 10 12.62 17.39 -15.97
C GLY A 10 13.25 16.20 -15.26
N LEU A 11 13.26 15.01 -15.86
CA LEU A 11 14.00 13.86 -15.34
C LEU A 11 15.50 14.22 -15.17
N ALA A 12 16.07 13.84 -14.03
CA ALA A 12 17.45 14.17 -13.70
C ALA A 12 18.42 13.76 -14.82
N PRO A 13 19.42 14.61 -15.14
CA PRO A 13 20.31 14.42 -16.31
C PRO A 13 21.12 13.10 -16.27
N ARG A 14 21.33 12.54 -15.08
CA ARG A 14 22.06 11.27 -14.93
C ARG A 14 21.37 10.08 -15.58
N TRP A 15 20.04 10.14 -15.73
CA TRP A 15 19.26 9.08 -16.35
C TRP A 15 19.33 9.17 -17.87
N GLN A 16 20.02 8.24 -18.50
CA GLN A 16 20.27 8.26 -19.94
C GLN A 16 19.32 7.38 -20.74
N ALA A 17 18.73 6.36 -20.09
CA ALA A 17 17.80 5.43 -20.68
C ALA A 17 16.72 5.01 -19.67
N GLY A 18 15.63 4.44 -20.16
CA GLY A 18 14.53 3.88 -19.38
C GLY A 18 13.79 2.83 -20.22
N LEU A 19 12.99 2.02 -19.53
CA LEU A 19 12.04 1.10 -20.15
C LEU A 19 10.64 1.69 -20.07
N LEU A 20 9.90 1.63 -21.16
CA LEU A 20 8.51 2.05 -21.21
C LEU A 20 7.61 0.81 -21.25
N PHE A 21 6.72 0.71 -20.26
CA PHE A 21 5.68 -0.32 -20.17
C PHE A 21 4.34 0.33 -20.52
N GLU A 22 3.96 0.31 -21.80
CA GLU A 22 2.77 1.00 -22.30
C GLU A 22 1.45 0.43 -21.78
N GLN A 23 1.45 -0.85 -21.40
CA GLN A 23 0.28 -1.55 -20.90
C GLN A 23 0.12 -1.46 -19.38
N ASP A 24 1.11 -0.92 -18.68
CA ASP A 24 1.02 -0.70 -17.24
C ASP A 24 0.14 0.52 -16.96
N GLY A 25 -0.66 0.39 -15.91
CA GLY A 25 -1.57 1.42 -15.47
C GLY A 25 -1.42 1.78 -14.00
N GLN A 26 -2.27 2.67 -13.55
CA GLN A 26 -2.39 3.05 -12.14
C GLN A 26 -3.85 3.15 -11.74
N ILE A 27 -4.12 2.97 -10.45
CA ILE A 27 -5.41 3.28 -9.86
C ILE A 27 -5.34 4.72 -9.35
N ASP A 28 -6.13 5.60 -9.95
CA ASP A 28 -6.11 7.02 -9.58
C ASP A 28 -6.57 7.24 -8.14
N ASN A 29 -7.67 6.62 -7.73
CA ASN A 29 -8.20 6.78 -6.38
C ASN A 29 -8.50 5.43 -5.73
N ARG A 30 -7.50 4.86 -5.03
CA ARG A 30 -7.65 3.58 -4.33
C ARG A 30 -8.74 3.61 -3.25
N ARG A 31 -8.96 4.75 -2.58
CA ARG A 31 -9.99 4.89 -1.54
C ARG A 31 -11.39 4.78 -2.12
N GLN A 32 -11.61 5.39 -3.31
CA GLN A 32 -12.89 5.25 -4.02
C GLN A 32 -13.11 3.82 -4.51
N LEU A 33 -12.06 3.16 -5.02
CA LEU A 33 -12.15 1.76 -5.43
C LEU A 33 -12.56 0.88 -4.25
N MET A 34 -11.93 1.03 -3.08
CA MET A 34 -12.27 0.24 -1.89
C MET A 34 -13.72 0.47 -1.45
N ARG A 35 -14.18 1.72 -1.43
CA ARG A 35 -15.59 2.04 -1.11
C ARG A 35 -16.59 1.46 -2.14
N ALA A 36 -16.22 1.44 -3.41
CA ALA A 36 -17.04 0.84 -4.46
C ALA A 36 -17.13 -0.68 -4.29
N LEU A 37 -16.02 -1.34 -3.99
CA LEU A 37 -15.98 -2.78 -3.70
C LEU A 37 -16.81 -3.13 -2.47
N GLU A 38 -16.68 -2.38 -1.38
CA GLU A 38 -17.48 -2.56 -0.17
C GLU A 38 -18.97 -2.46 -0.47
N LYS A 39 -19.41 -1.40 -1.18
CA LYS A 39 -20.81 -1.25 -1.59
C LYS A 39 -21.30 -2.40 -2.46
N ALA A 40 -20.47 -2.87 -3.40
CA ALA A 40 -20.80 -4.02 -4.23
C ALA A 40 -20.96 -5.30 -3.39
N CYS A 41 -20.07 -5.54 -2.45
CA CYS A 41 -20.17 -6.68 -1.53
C CYS A 41 -21.45 -6.62 -0.70
N VAL A 42 -21.79 -5.47 -0.11
CA VAL A 42 -23.02 -5.29 0.65
C VAL A 42 -24.26 -5.56 -0.23
N SER A 43 -24.27 -5.06 -1.48
CA SER A 43 -25.38 -5.30 -2.41
C SER A 43 -25.55 -6.77 -2.80
N LEU A 44 -24.49 -7.57 -2.67
CA LEU A 44 -24.50 -9.02 -2.88
C LEU A 44 -24.76 -9.83 -1.59
N GLY A 45 -25.10 -9.17 -0.49
CA GLY A 45 -25.44 -9.81 0.77
C GLY A 45 -24.22 -10.16 1.66
N VAL A 46 -23.03 -9.65 1.37
CA VAL A 46 -21.86 -9.82 2.23
C VAL A 46 -22.06 -8.99 3.50
N GLN A 47 -21.85 -9.62 4.65
CA GLN A 47 -21.87 -8.96 5.95
C GLN A 47 -20.45 -8.59 6.36
N PHE A 48 -20.26 -7.34 6.79
CA PHE A 48 -19.00 -6.85 7.36
C PHE A 48 -19.14 -6.78 8.89
N LEU A 49 -18.19 -7.35 9.60
CA LEU A 49 -18.09 -7.26 11.06
C LEU A 49 -16.90 -6.37 11.40
N GLU A 50 -17.12 -5.07 11.34
CA GLU A 50 -16.10 -4.08 11.67
C GLU A 50 -15.82 -4.07 13.18
N GLY A 51 -14.56 -3.77 13.56
CA GLY A 51 -14.14 -3.75 14.95
C GLY A 51 -14.02 -5.15 15.59
N ALA A 52 -14.16 -6.21 14.80
CA ALA A 52 -14.01 -7.58 15.26
C ALA A 52 -12.63 -8.13 14.87
N GLU A 53 -11.85 -8.55 15.88
CA GLU A 53 -10.53 -9.17 15.67
C GLU A 53 -10.66 -10.69 15.76
N VAL A 54 -10.28 -11.40 14.69
CA VAL A 54 -10.21 -12.86 14.71
C VAL A 54 -9.04 -13.29 15.60
N GLN A 55 -9.35 -14.08 16.62
CA GLN A 55 -8.38 -14.54 17.62
C GLN A 55 -7.85 -15.94 17.34
N ALA A 56 -8.71 -16.83 16.82
CA ALA A 56 -8.36 -18.22 16.58
C ALA A 56 -9.19 -18.87 15.47
N LEU A 57 -8.59 -19.86 14.85
CA LEU A 57 -9.20 -20.80 13.92
C LEU A 57 -9.23 -22.17 14.59
N SER A 58 -10.42 -22.65 14.97
CA SER A 58 -10.57 -23.95 15.62
C SER A 58 -10.86 -25.03 14.58
N ARG A 59 -10.05 -26.10 14.63
CA ARG A 59 -10.17 -27.26 13.74
C ARG A 59 -10.61 -28.48 14.51
N ASP A 60 -11.24 -29.39 13.81
CA ASP A 60 -11.49 -30.72 14.33
C ASP A 60 -10.17 -31.47 14.56
N ASN A 61 -10.04 -32.16 15.67
CA ASN A 61 -8.79 -32.85 16.03
C ASN A 61 -8.44 -33.99 15.10
N ASP A 62 -9.45 -34.71 14.59
CA ASP A 62 -9.26 -35.89 13.78
C ASP A 62 -9.20 -35.58 12.28
N SER A 63 -10.17 -34.80 11.77
CA SER A 63 -10.27 -34.47 10.36
C SER A 63 -9.44 -33.25 9.94
N GLN A 64 -9.01 -32.43 10.90
CA GLN A 64 -8.33 -31.14 10.67
C GLN A 64 -9.20 -30.13 9.91
N GLU A 65 -10.49 -30.39 9.73
CA GLU A 65 -11.41 -29.45 9.10
C GLU A 65 -11.69 -28.26 10.00
N LEU A 66 -11.82 -27.08 9.40
CA LEU A 66 -12.21 -25.86 10.14
C LEU A 66 -13.64 -26.00 10.64
N GLN A 67 -13.85 -25.80 11.94
CA GLN A 67 -15.17 -25.87 12.58
C GLN A 67 -15.72 -24.52 12.95
N GLN A 68 -14.87 -23.62 13.45
CA GLN A 68 -15.29 -22.28 13.87
C GLN A 68 -14.14 -21.28 13.86
N ILE A 69 -14.50 -20.02 13.83
CA ILE A 69 -13.61 -18.92 14.13
C ILE A 69 -14.03 -18.26 15.44
N SER A 70 -13.07 -17.86 16.25
CA SER A 70 -13.29 -17.04 17.45
C SER A 70 -12.86 -15.63 17.16
N LEU A 71 -13.70 -14.67 17.46
CA LEU A 71 -13.40 -13.26 17.30
C LEU A 71 -13.67 -12.49 18.58
N ARG A 72 -12.98 -11.38 18.75
CA ARG A 72 -13.21 -10.44 19.84
C ARG A 72 -13.81 -9.17 19.25
N THR A 73 -14.94 -8.73 19.80
CA THR A 73 -15.58 -7.47 19.41
C THR A 73 -14.85 -6.24 19.97
N ALA A 74 -15.23 -5.06 19.51
CA ALA A 74 -14.69 -3.80 20.05
C ALA A 74 -14.97 -3.61 21.54
N GLU A 75 -16.08 -4.20 22.03
CA GLU A 75 -16.49 -4.19 23.45
C GLU A 75 -15.72 -5.22 24.28
N GLY A 76 -14.88 -6.05 23.66
CA GLY A 76 -14.07 -7.07 24.31
C GLY A 76 -14.75 -8.44 24.47
N GLU A 77 -15.97 -8.60 23.97
CA GLU A 77 -16.68 -9.87 23.98
C GLU A 77 -16.06 -10.87 23.03
N VAL A 78 -16.00 -12.13 23.44
CA VAL A 78 -15.56 -13.25 22.58
C VAL A 78 -16.78 -13.92 21.97
N GLN A 79 -16.83 -13.97 20.66
CA GLN A 79 -17.89 -14.63 19.89
C GLN A 79 -17.32 -15.79 19.09
N HIS A 80 -18.12 -16.84 18.89
CA HIS A 80 -17.76 -18.03 18.15
C HIS A 80 -18.69 -18.18 16.95
N HIS A 81 -18.11 -18.21 15.76
CA HIS A 81 -18.85 -18.32 14.51
C HIS A 81 -18.52 -19.67 13.85
N PRO A 82 -19.50 -20.58 13.74
CA PRO A 82 -19.31 -21.84 13.01
C PRO A 82 -18.99 -21.56 11.54
N CYS A 83 -17.93 -22.15 11.03
CA CYS A 83 -17.62 -22.08 9.62
C CYS A 83 -16.78 -23.27 9.18
N ARG A 84 -16.98 -23.70 7.94
CA ARG A 84 -16.23 -24.81 7.34
C ARG A 84 -15.08 -24.34 6.45
N ARG A 85 -15.11 -23.10 6.04
CA ARG A 85 -14.10 -22.51 5.15
C ARG A 85 -13.85 -21.07 5.54
N ALA A 86 -12.61 -20.65 5.53
CA ALA A 86 -12.20 -19.27 5.73
C ALA A 86 -11.14 -18.88 4.70
N VAL A 87 -11.15 -17.63 4.29
CA VAL A 87 -10.12 -17.04 3.44
C VAL A 87 -9.34 -16.05 4.29
N LEU A 88 -8.05 -16.32 4.49
CA LEU A 88 -7.18 -15.49 5.30
C LEU A 88 -6.59 -14.36 4.44
N CYS A 89 -7.09 -13.13 4.63
CA CYS A 89 -6.65 -11.93 3.91
C CYS A 89 -6.02 -10.90 4.84
N SER A 90 -5.44 -11.33 5.96
CA SER A 90 -4.92 -10.46 7.02
C SER A 90 -3.48 -9.96 6.78
N GLY A 91 -2.94 -10.12 5.56
CA GLY A 91 -1.64 -9.57 5.18
C GLY A 91 -0.53 -9.91 6.19
N ALA A 92 0.17 -8.90 6.68
CA ALA A 92 1.28 -9.06 7.62
C ALA A 92 0.88 -9.66 8.98
N TRP A 93 -0.40 -9.63 9.33
CA TRP A 93 -0.94 -10.24 10.57
C TRP A 93 -1.27 -11.72 10.43
N SER A 94 -1.14 -12.30 9.24
CA SER A 94 -1.55 -13.69 8.99
C SER A 94 -0.85 -14.70 9.89
N GLN A 95 0.42 -14.46 10.26
CA GLN A 95 1.15 -15.32 11.19
C GLN A 95 0.53 -15.42 12.60
N LYS A 96 -0.27 -14.44 13.01
CA LYS A 96 -0.97 -14.53 14.31
C LYS A 96 -2.00 -15.67 14.33
N LEU A 97 -2.56 -16.00 13.18
CA LEU A 97 -3.58 -17.04 13.03
C LEU A 97 -3.03 -18.36 12.48
N VAL A 98 -2.01 -18.27 11.64
CA VAL A 98 -1.36 -19.42 10.99
C VAL A 98 0.17 -19.18 11.06
N PRO A 99 0.83 -19.61 12.14
CA PRO A 99 2.26 -19.31 12.40
C PRO A 99 3.22 -19.86 11.34
N GLU A 100 2.83 -20.88 10.60
CA GLU A 100 3.64 -21.53 9.57
C GLU A 100 3.75 -20.70 8.29
N LEU A 101 2.93 -19.66 8.11
CA LEU A 101 3.00 -18.81 6.93
C LEU A 101 4.25 -17.94 6.97
N PRO A 102 5.08 -17.94 5.91
CA PRO A 102 6.30 -17.15 5.85
C PRO A 102 6.01 -15.69 5.50
N VAL A 103 5.14 -15.03 6.27
CA VAL A 103 4.72 -13.64 6.07
C VAL A 103 5.19 -12.79 7.23
N PHE A 104 5.80 -11.65 6.94
CA PHE A 104 6.28 -10.71 7.95
C PHE A 104 5.97 -9.27 7.53
N PRO A 105 5.82 -8.35 8.47
CA PRO A 105 5.58 -6.95 8.17
C PRO A 105 6.84 -6.28 7.59
N VAL A 106 6.62 -5.49 6.55
CA VAL A 106 7.61 -4.55 6.01
C VAL A 106 6.97 -3.17 6.03
N LYS A 107 7.53 -2.28 6.82
CA LYS A 107 7.04 -0.90 6.91
C LYS A 107 7.48 -0.12 5.67
N GLY A 108 6.54 0.63 5.09
CA GLY A 108 6.79 1.57 4.01
C GLY A 108 6.30 2.96 4.38
N GLN A 109 7.13 3.96 4.14
CA GLN A 109 6.73 5.36 4.28
C GLN A 109 6.54 5.98 2.91
N MET A 110 5.60 6.90 2.83
CA MET A 110 5.25 7.60 1.60
C MET A 110 4.98 9.08 1.91
N LEU A 111 5.03 9.90 0.89
CA LEU A 111 4.59 11.29 0.96
C LEU A 111 3.87 11.67 -0.35
N SER A 112 3.20 12.80 -0.34
CA SER A 112 2.68 13.42 -1.56
C SER A 112 3.11 14.87 -1.67
N LEU A 113 3.25 15.34 -2.91
CA LEU A 113 3.63 16.69 -3.27
C LEU A 113 2.56 17.28 -4.20
N GLN A 114 2.34 18.59 -4.14
CA GLN A 114 1.49 19.29 -5.09
C GLN A 114 2.35 19.96 -6.17
N GLY A 115 2.40 19.35 -7.33
CA GLY A 115 3.01 19.90 -8.51
C GLY A 115 2.00 20.58 -9.44
N PRO A 116 2.47 21.12 -10.56
CA PRO A 116 1.60 21.60 -11.64
C PRO A 116 0.74 20.47 -12.19
N ARG A 117 -0.46 20.81 -12.67
CA ARG A 117 -1.32 19.81 -13.33
C ARG A 117 -0.58 19.20 -14.52
N LYS A 118 -0.63 17.86 -14.63
CA LYS A 118 0.01 17.12 -15.71
C LYS A 118 1.53 17.29 -15.79
N ALA A 119 2.18 17.62 -14.67
CA ALA A 119 3.65 17.71 -14.59
C ALA A 119 4.33 16.41 -15.02
N LEU A 120 3.70 15.27 -14.71
CA LEU A 120 4.10 13.95 -15.19
C LEU A 120 2.92 13.28 -15.89
N LYS A 121 3.21 12.57 -16.97
CA LYS A 121 2.21 11.82 -17.75
C LYS A 121 2.07 10.37 -17.29
N ARG A 122 3.07 9.83 -16.65
CA ARG A 122 3.21 8.40 -16.32
C ARG A 122 3.79 8.22 -14.94
N VAL A 123 3.58 7.04 -14.38
CA VAL A 123 4.33 6.58 -13.21
C VAL A 123 5.79 6.43 -13.59
N ILE A 124 6.67 6.87 -12.71
CA ILE A 124 8.11 6.75 -12.87
C ILE A 124 8.64 5.86 -11.77
N PHE A 125 9.33 4.79 -12.13
CA PHE A 125 10.05 3.93 -11.20
C PHE A 125 11.55 4.18 -11.33
N GLY A 126 12.19 4.43 -10.19
CA GLY A 126 13.63 4.46 -10.06
C GLY A 126 14.12 3.54 -8.95
N PRO A 127 15.41 3.41 -8.74
CA PRO A 127 15.96 2.62 -7.63
C PRO A 127 15.48 3.17 -6.28
N GLY A 128 14.65 2.39 -5.59
CA GLY A 128 14.18 2.71 -4.23
C GLY A 128 13.11 3.81 -4.12
N THR A 129 12.66 4.38 -5.23
CA THR A 129 11.62 5.43 -5.22
C THR A 129 10.78 5.38 -6.49
N TYR A 130 9.51 5.68 -6.38
CA TYR A 130 8.61 5.86 -7.51
C TYR A 130 7.76 7.12 -7.34
N LEU A 131 7.32 7.69 -8.45
CA LEU A 131 6.46 8.86 -8.52
C LEU A 131 5.18 8.50 -9.25
N VAL A 132 4.03 8.69 -8.61
CA VAL A 132 2.70 8.39 -9.19
C VAL A 132 1.93 9.68 -9.36
N PRO A 133 1.78 10.19 -10.60
CA PRO A 133 1.03 11.40 -10.85
C PRO A 133 -0.48 11.20 -10.73
N ARG A 134 -1.17 12.27 -10.37
CA ARG A 134 -2.62 12.42 -10.41
C ARG A 134 -3.02 13.54 -11.38
N GLU A 135 -4.25 13.52 -11.85
CA GLU A 135 -4.73 14.50 -12.81
C GLU A 135 -4.75 15.94 -12.28
N ASP A 136 -4.94 16.10 -10.97
CA ASP A 136 -4.97 17.39 -10.28
C ASP A 136 -3.58 17.96 -10.00
N GLY A 137 -2.50 17.22 -10.32
CA GLY A 137 -1.12 17.61 -10.08
C GLY A 137 -0.55 17.03 -8.77
N LEU A 138 -1.35 16.32 -7.98
CA LEU A 138 -0.82 15.60 -6.83
C LEU A 138 0.12 14.49 -7.32
N ILE A 139 1.30 14.39 -6.72
CA ILE A 139 2.28 13.34 -6.98
C ILE A 139 2.51 12.55 -5.71
N VAL A 140 2.19 11.27 -5.76
CA VAL A 140 2.50 10.34 -4.67
C VAL A 140 3.92 9.83 -4.85
N VAL A 141 4.71 9.92 -3.81
CA VAL A 141 6.11 9.47 -3.75
C VAL A 141 6.20 8.26 -2.82
N GLY A 142 6.68 7.17 -3.30
CA GLY A 142 6.85 5.93 -2.55
C GLY A 142 8.13 5.19 -2.94
N ALA A 143 8.46 4.21 -2.22
CA ALA A 143 8.20 4.01 -0.81
C ALA A 143 9.50 3.54 -0.16
N THR A 144 9.65 3.80 1.13
CA THR A 144 10.69 3.09 1.89
C THR A 144 10.34 1.61 2.01
N SER A 145 11.33 0.79 2.31
CA SER A 145 11.16 -0.64 2.58
C SER A 145 11.97 -1.00 3.82
N GLU A 146 11.31 -0.90 4.97
CA GLU A 146 11.95 -1.01 6.29
C GLU A 146 11.69 -2.38 6.88
N ARG A 147 12.53 -3.35 6.53
CA ARG A 147 12.50 -4.71 7.09
C ARG A 147 13.00 -4.69 8.53
N GLY A 148 12.41 -5.52 9.37
CA GLY A 148 12.82 -5.66 10.77
C GLY A 148 12.24 -4.63 11.74
N THR A 149 11.46 -3.66 11.26
CA THR A 149 10.74 -2.69 12.11
C THR A 149 9.45 -3.25 12.72
N GLY A 150 9.05 -4.44 12.30
CA GLY A 150 7.80 -5.06 12.75
C GLY A 150 6.59 -4.18 12.43
N PHE A 151 5.69 -4.04 13.40
CA PHE A 151 4.51 -3.18 13.32
C PHE A 151 4.72 -1.80 13.96
N SER A 152 5.97 -1.31 14.06
CA SER A 152 6.23 0.00 14.65
C SER A 152 5.55 1.11 13.84
N ALA A 153 4.75 1.92 14.55
CA ALA A 153 4.01 3.03 13.97
C ALA A 153 4.88 4.28 13.78
N GLY A 154 4.40 5.18 12.94
CA GLY A 154 4.95 6.53 12.79
C GLY A 154 5.97 6.68 11.67
N LEU A 155 6.19 7.93 11.32
CA LEU A 155 7.21 8.34 10.36
C LEU A 155 8.59 8.37 11.03
N THR A 156 9.64 8.12 10.26
CA THR A 156 11.02 8.24 10.72
C THR A 156 11.76 9.32 9.92
N PRO A 157 12.70 10.06 10.54
CA PRO A 157 13.53 11.01 9.83
C PRO A 157 14.28 10.38 8.66
N ASP A 158 14.83 9.19 8.84
CA ASP A 158 15.60 8.48 7.80
C ASP A 158 14.71 8.09 6.62
N GLY A 159 13.50 7.56 6.88
CA GLY A 159 12.55 7.22 5.83
C GLY A 159 12.12 8.44 5.02
N GLN A 160 11.88 9.57 5.69
CA GLN A 160 11.54 10.81 5.02
C GLN A 160 12.73 11.38 4.23
N ALA A 161 13.95 11.29 4.75
CA ALA A 161 15.16 11.70 4.05
C ALA A 161 15.39 10.82 2.79
N GLN A 162 15.15 9.53 2.88
CA GLN A 162 15.24 8.61 1.74
C GLN A 162 14.26 9.01 0.63
N LEU A 163 13.00 9.31 0.96
CA LEU A 163 12.02 9.76 -0.03
C LEU A 163 12.43 11.08 -0.69
N GLN A 164 12.94 12.04 0.08
CA GLN A 164 13.43 13.30 -0.44
C GLN A 164 14.63 13.10 -1.38
N ALA A 165 15.58 12.26 -1.00
CA ALA A 165 16.71 11.89 -1.86
C ALA A 165 16.24 11.26 -3.18
N GLY A 166 15.23 10.37 -3.12
CA GLY A 166 14.64 9.76 -4.30
C GLY A 166 13.96 10.76 -5.24
N ILE A 167 13.28 11.78 -4.69
CA ILE A 167 12.70 12.87 -5.47
C ILE A 167 13.81 13.63 -6.22
N GLN A 168 14.87 14.03 -5.50
CA GLN A 168 15.99 14.74 -6.09
C GLN A 168 16.70 13.92 -7.16
N ASP A 169 16.72 12.62 -6.97
CA ASP A 169 17.35 11.68 -7.87
C ASP A 169 16.58 11.47 -9.18
N LEU A 170 15.25 11.42 -9.10
CA LEU A 170 14.40 11.20 -10.27
C LEU A 170 13.95 12.49 -10.92
N LEU A 171 13.40 13.40 -10.15
CA LEU A 171 12.76 14.62 -10.64
C LEU A 171 13.13 15.81 -9.75
N PRO A 172 14.35 16.37 -9.91
CA PRO A 172 14.87 17.43 -9.02
C PRO A 172 13.93 18.62 -8.86
N MET A 173 13.21 18.99 -9.92
CA MET A 173 12.25 20.09 -9.86
C MET A 173 11.12 19.86 -8.86
N ALA A 174 10.76 18.62 -8.61
CA ALA A 174 9.71 18.28 -7.64
C ALA A 174 10.16 18.48 -6.18
N GLY A 175 11.44 18.60 -5.91
CA GLY A 175 11.96 18.91 -4.58
C GLY A 175 11.53 20.28 -4.03
N SER A 176 11.10 21.19 -4.90
CA SER A 176 10.57 22.51 -4.53
C SER A 176 9.04 22.54 -4.36
N TRP A 177 8.35 21.46 -4.69
CA TRP A 177 6.89 21.41 -4.60
C TRP A 177 6.43 21.22 -3.16
N PRO A 178 5.33 21.89 -2.75
CA PRO A 178 4.85 21.80 -1.39
C PRO A 178 4.42 20.36 -1.02
N PRO A 179 4.86 19.84 0.13
CA PRO A 179 4.40 18.58 0.65
C PRO A 179 2.95 18.71 1.12
N MET A 180 2.14 17.67 0.85
CA MET A 180 0.72 17.61 1.21
C MET A 180 0.48 16.64 2.36
N GLU A 181 0.72 15.35 2.14
CA GLU A 181 0.49 14.30 3.12
C GLU A 181 1.75 13.45 3.29
N ARG A 182 1.89 12.86 4.47
CA ARG A 182 2.89 11.83 4.79
C ARG A 182 2.21 10.72 5.56
N TRP A 183 2.56 9.46 5.22
CA TRP A 183 1.97 8.29 5.90
C TRP A 183 2.91 7.09 5.86
N TRP A 184 2.57 6.06 6.63
CA TRP A 184 3.27 4.79 6.72
C TRP A 184 2.29 3.62 6.64
#